data_e65d3a8c24a83991bf627b547598febe
#
_entry.id   e65d3a8c24a83991bf627b547598febe
#
_cell.length_a   1.000
_cell.length_b   1.000
_cell.length_c   1.000
_cell.angle_alpha   90.00
_cell.angle_beta   90.00
_cell.angle_gamma   90.00
#
_symmetry.space_group_name_H-M   'P 1'
#
loop_
_entity.id
_entity.type
_entity.pdbx_description
1 polymer ?
#
loop_
_entity_poly.entity_id
_entity_poly.type
_entity_poly.pdbx_seq_one_letter_code
_entity_poly.pdbx_strand_id
1 'polypeptide(L)'
;MKKIFRYRLIIFFILILFTGICFIPISITQTITNNKICTYDSEGQILYAPIYSLSTYLIDRNGTIINNWTSNNYPGQDVYMVDNGAILRTKRLAYLAPGGAGGGIQKISKEGIILWDFDYYTDDYLSHHDIEPLSNGNILMIAWDIKTREEAIDEGRKPNTILGDVFMPDHIIEVKPTGPTTGDIVWEWYAWDHLIQDYDPAKNNYGVVENHPELIDINFGSTDASTRTDWLHTNSIDYNEEYDQILLSVHNFCEIWIIDHSTTTEEAVGHTGGNSGKGGDILYRWGNPMAYGAGNKSDQKFFEQHDATWIDSGCPGKGNILVFNNGVSRPQGKYSSVDEIIPPVDSNGSYYIESGSAYGPKEQLWIYTTENLTDFYSHYASSAQRLSDGNTIICDAPGGRFFEVTPEKEKVWEYINPYPLDYINHVFKIQYLAPKNPQVEEPNLDCLGSLRWTNVKTKDTLEGYFTVKNIGTAGSSLNWKVDSFPDWGSWEFDPASGENLTPEDGEVKVKIIIKTPDETKKEFEGYIRIENKDNPYDYDVIPIYLKTSRTRDRYVTILNMLKEYFYRFPIFKLLFNRVIYFS
;
A
#
# COMPACT_ATOMS: atom_id res chain seq x y z
N MET A 1 33.70 -27.50 29.80
CA MET A 1 32.79 -28.55 30.26
C MET A 1 31.38 -28.19 29.76
N LYS A 2 30.91 -28.94 28.80
CA LYS A 2 29.60 -28.76 28.14
C LYS A 2 28.48 -29.18 29.08
N LYS A 3 27.43 -28.39 29.26
CA LYS A 3 26.14 -28.85 29.76
C LYS A 3 25.05 -28.56 28.68
N ILE A 4 24.62 -29.64 28.08
CA ILE A 4 23.47 -29.72 27.15
C ILE A 4 22.22 -29.81 28.02
N PHE A 5 21.27 -28.90 27.86
CA PHE A 5 19.91 -29.03 28.39
C PHE A 5 19.00 -29.59 27.31
N ARG A 6 18.50 -30.83 27.55
CA ARG A 6 17.43 -31.46 26.77
C ARG A 6 16.08 -31.04 27.37
N TYR A 7 15.21 -30.45 26.58
CA TYR A 7 13.78 -30.35 26.90
C TYR A 7 13.04 -31.58 26.36
N ARG A 8 12.35 -32.29 27.22
CA ARG A 8 11.44 -33.39 26.87
C ARG A 8 10.09 -32.80 26.52
N LEU A 9 9.60 -33.15 25.34
CA LEU A 9 8.23 -32.91 24.86
C LEU A 9 7.31 -33.90 25.60
N ILE A 10 6.31 -33.42 26.33
CA ILE A 10 5.22 -34.26 26.90
C ILE A 10 4.02 -34.09 25.98
N ILE A 11 3.70 -35.13 25.26
CA ILE A 11 2.46 -35.23 24.44
C ILE A 11 1.38 -35.79 25.37
N PHE A 12 0.32 -34.99 25.61
CA PHE A 12 -0.92 -35.48 26.24
C PHE A 12 -1.92 -35.83 25.14
N PHE A 13 -2.23 -37.09 25.01
CA PHE A 13 -3.38 -37.58 24.27
C PHE A 13 -4.62 -37.48 25.17
N ILE A 14 -5.64 -36.74 24.75
CA ILE A 14 -6.99 -36.80 25.32
C ILE A 14 -7.88 -37.49 24.30
N LEU A 15 -8.35 -38.67 24.65
CA LEU A 15 -9.46 -39.38 24.00
C LEU A 15 -10.75 -38.65 24.37
N ILE A 16 -11.50 -38.14 23.41
CA ILE A 16 -12.87 -37.68 23.60
C ILE A 16 -13.81 -38.71 22.99
N LEU A 17 -14.64 -39.30 23.87
CA LEU A 17 -15.75 -40.17 23.51
C LEU A 17 -16.83 -39.37 22.76
N PHE A 18 -17.25 -39.90 21.63
CA PHE A 18 -18.43 -39.43 20.91
C PHE A 18 -19.70 -39.74 21.70
N THR A 19 -20.39 -38.72 22.18
CA THR A 19 -21.83 -38.81 22.48
C THR A 19 -22.54 -37.87 21.52
N GLY A 20 -23.42 -38.45 20.70
CA GLY A 20 -24.18 -37.71 19.69
C GLY A 20 -25.14 -36.71 20.35
N ILE A 21 -25.01 -35.45 19.98
CA ILE A 21 -26.01 -34.42 20.22
C ILE A 21 -26.51 -33.95 18.84
N CYS A 22 -27.79 -34.20 18.60
CA CYS A 22 -28.51 -33.65 17.45
C CYS A 22 -28.54 -32.13 17.57
N PHE A 23 -27.93 -31.43 16.62
CA PHE A 23 -28.15 -30.01 16.44
C PHE A 23 -29.47 -29.78 15.70
N ILE A 24 -30.41 -29.16 16.38
CA ILE A 24 -31.61 -28.56 15.80
C ILE A 24 -31.18 -27.16 15.33
N PRO A 25 -31.33 -26.79 14.05
CA PRO A 25 -31.08 -25.42 13.64
C PRO A 25 -32.16 -24.51 14.24
N ILE A 26 -31.75 -23.62 15.15
CA ILE A 26 -32.63 -22.54 15.64
C ILE A 26 -32.66 -21.49 14.53
N SER A 27 -33.75 -21.44 13.80
CA SER A 27 -34.10 -20.37 12.91
C SER A 27 -34.46 -19.14 13.74
N ILE A 28 -33.58 -18.16 13.87
CA ILE A 28 -33.92 -16.89 14.52
C ILE A 28 -34.72 -16.08 13.50
N THR A 29 -36.02 -16.09 13.64
CA THR A 29 -36.93 -15.19 12.95
C THR A 29 -36.80 -13.82 13.65
N GLN A 30 -36.11 -12.87 13.08
CA GLN A 30 -36.13 -11.48 13.54
C GLN A 30 -37.54 -10.92 13.37
N THR A 31 -38.14 -10.54 14.47
CA THR A 31 -39.41 -9.79 14.50
C THR A 31 -39.09 -8.34 14.09
N ILE A 32 -39.48 -7.95 12.88
CA ILE A 32 -39.36 -6.57 12.40
C ILE A 32 -40.39 -5.74 13.19
N THR A 33 -39.91 -4.95 14.13
CA THR A 33 -40.68 -3.82 14.69
C THR A 33 -40.45 -2.60 13.81
N ASN A 34 -41.53 -2.03 13.30
CA ASN A 34 -41.53 -0.77 12.53
C ASN A 34 -40.87 0.37 13.32
N ASN A 35 -39.62 0.69 13.02
CA ASN A 35 -39.01 1.96 13.38
C ASN A 35 -38.02 2.35 12.29
N LYS A 36 -38.15 3.61 11.83
CA LYS A 36 -37.25 4.38 10.98
C LYS A 36 -36.21 3.54 10.23
N ILE A 37 -36.44 3.33 8.94
CA ILE A 37 -35.49 2.64 8.08
C ILE A 37 -34.26 3.53 7.99
N CYS A 38 -33.25 3.29 8.83
CA CYS A 38 -31.90 3.77 8.57
C CYS A 38 -31.41 2.99 7.35
N THR A 39 -31.26 3.66 6.25
CA THR A 39 -30.77 3.06 5.01
C THR A 39 -29.24 3.05 5.05
N TYR A 40 -28.63 1.88 4.90
CA TYR A 40 -27.22 1.76 4.52
C TYR A 40 -27.14 1.42 3.03
N ASP A 41 -26.02 1.77 2.41
CA ASP A 41 -25.77 1.38 1.02
C ASP A 41 -25.59 -0.15 0.93
N SER A 42 -26.62 -0.82 0.42
CA SER A 42 -26.64 -2.27 0.31
C SER A 42 -25.76 -2.82 -0.83
N GLU A 43 -25.31 -1.96 -1.74
CA GLU A 43 -24.57 -2.37 -2.95
C GLU A 43 -23.06 -2.20 -2.83
N GLY A 44 -22.56 -1.52 -1.79
CA GLY A 44 -21.14 -1.34 -1.53
C GLY A 44 -20.39 -2.64 -1.29
N GLN A 45 -19.10 -2.62 -1.56
CA GLN A 45 -18.20 -3.76 -1.40
C GLN A 45 -17.12 -3.44 -0.35
N ILE A 46 -16.53 -4.46 0.24
CA ILE A 46 -15.48 -4.29 1.25
C ILE A 46 -14.28 -5.15 0.87
N LEU A 47 -13.13 -4.51 0.70
CA LEU A 47 -11.84 -5.13 0.48
C LEU A 47 -11.07 -5.20 1.79
N TYR A 48 -10.47 -6.36 2.08
CA TYR A 48 -9.64 -6.53 3.28
C TYR A 48 -8.67 -7.70 3.18
N ALA A 49 -7.55 -7.61 3.91
CA ALA A 49 -6.55 -8.67 4.02
C ALA A 49 -6.39 -9.08 5.50
N PRO A 50 -6.90 -10.25 5.94
CA PRO A 50 -6.69 -10.70 7.31
C PRO A 50 -5.20 -10.93 7.58
N ILE A 51 -4.69 -10.41 8.70
CA ILE A 51 -3.24 -10.36 9.04
C ILE A 51 -2.58 -11.75 9.01
N TYR A 52 -3.35 -12.79 9.33
CA TYR A 52 -2.86 -14.18 9.39
C TYR A 52 -3.34 -15.05 8.22
N SER A 53 -3.80 -14.43 7.12
CA SER A 53 -4.25 -15.11 5.92
C SER A 53 -3.34 -14.79 4.72
N LEU A 54 -3.07 -15.80 3.89
CA LEU A 54 -2.44 -15.59 2.57
C LEU A 54 -3.44 -15.05 1.54
N SER A 55 -4.73 -15.03 1.88
CA SER A 55 -5.80 -14.56 0.99
C SER A 55 -6.29 -13.18 1.39
N THR A 56 -6.56 -12.37 0.38
CA THR A 56 -7.25 -11.07 0.44
C THR A 56 -8.65 -11.25 -0.11
N TYR A 57 -9.65 -10.63 0.47
CA TYR A 57 -11.05 -10.84 0.15
C TYR A 57 -11.73 -9.54 -0.28
N LEU A 58 -12.57 -9.66 -1.30
CA LEU A 58 -13.58 -8.68 -1.66
C LEU A 58 -14.95 -9.29 -1.39
N ILE A 59 -15.75 -8.66 -0.54
CA ILE A 59 -17.08 -9.14 -0.17
C ILE A 59 -18.16 -8.10 -0.47
N ASP A 60 -19.40 -8.56 -0.66
CA ASP A 60 -20.58 -7.70 -0.62
C ASP A 60 -21.00 -7.40 0.84
N ARG A 61 -22.03 -6.59 0.99
CA ARG A 61 -22.58 -6.22 2.31
C ARG A 61 -23.27 -7.38 3.06
N ASN A 62 -23.51 -8.50 2.41
CA ASN A 62 -24.05 -9.73 3.02
C ASN A 62 -22.93 -10.68 3.44
N GLY A 63 -21.65 -10.33 3.17
CA GLY A 63 -20.49 -11.17 3.43
C GLY A 63 -20.24 -12.24 2.35
N THR A 64 -20.91 -12.14 1.18
CA THR A 64 -20.65 -13.02 0.05
C THR A 64 -19.34 -12.65 -0.60
N ILE A 65 -18.44 -13.61 -0.81
CA ILE A 65 -17.18 -13.37 -1.50
C ILE A 65 -17.46 -13.09 -2.97
N ILE A 66 -17.09 -11.90 -3.43
CA ILE A 66 -17.13 -11.47 -4.84
C ILE A 66 -15.85 -11.90 -5.55
N ASN A 67 -14.71 -11.68 -4.91
CA ASN A 67 -13.40 -12.14 -5.38
C ASN A 67 -12.47 -12.43 -4.20
N ASN A 68 -11.45 -13.25 -4.46
CA ASN A 68 -10.37 -13.46 -3.51
C ASN A 68 -9.04 -13.65 -4.26
N TRP A 69 -7.97 -13.09 -3.69
CA TRP A 69 -6.61 -13.20 -4.20
C TRP A 69 -5.75 -13.96 -3.20
N THR A 70 -4.93 -14.87 -3.69
CA THR A 70 -3.99 -15.64 -2.86
C THR A 70 -2.55 -15.26 -3.21
N SER A 71 -1.76 -14.96 -2.19
CA SER A 71 -0.33 -14.68 -2.31
C SER A 71 0.50 -15.73 -1.57
N ASN A 72 1.80 -15.80 -1.89
CA ASN A 72 2.78 -16.61 -1.15
C ASN A 72 3.25 -15.93 0.15
N ASN A 73 2.94 -14.64 0.32
CA ASN A 73 3.32 -13.85 1.48
C ASN A 73 2.09 -13.47 2.31
N TYR A 74 2.24 -13.44 3.63
CA TYR A 74 1.27 -12.77 4.49
C TYR A 74 1.18 -11.28 4.13
N PRO A 75 0.04 -10.61 4.39
CA PRO A 75 -0.04 -9.16 4.21
C PRO A 75 0.95 -8.45 5.13
N GLY A 76 1.49 -7.34 4.64
CA GLY A 76 2.29 -6.43 5.46
C GLY A 76 1.45 -5.51 6.32
N GLN A 77 0.18 -5.43 6.11
CA GLN A 77 -0.98 -4.90 6.84
C GLN A 77 -2.11 -4.46 5.91
N ASP A 78 -1.84 -3.72 4.83
CA ASP A 78 -2.86 -3.02 4.07
C ASP A 78 -3.07 -3.53 2.64
N VAL A 79 -4.23 -3.17 2.07
CA VAL A 79 -4.61 -3.48 0.69
C VAL A 79 -5.55 -2.42 0.12
N TYR A 80 -5.32 -2.03 -1.13
CA TYR A 80 -6.13 -1.08 -1.89
C TYR A 80 -6.62 -1.70 -3.20
N MET A 81 -7.87 -1.43 -3.55
CA MET A 81 -8.35 -1.65 -4.91
C MET A 81 -7.79 -0.55 -5.79
N VAL A 82 -7.20 -0.95 -6.90
CA VAL A 82 -6.71 -0.04 -7.93
C VAL A 82 -7.37 -0.36 -9.26
N ASP A 83 -6.86 0.19 -10.34
CA ASP A 83 -7.44 0.10 -11.67
C ASP A 83 -7.87 -1.32 -12.08
N ASN A 84 -9.01 -1.41 -12.77
CA ASN A 84 -9.55 -2.64 -13.37
C ASN A 84 -9.77 -3.81 -12.40
N GLY A 85 -9.95 -3.52 -11.11
CA GLY A 85 -10.16 -4.54 -10.10
C GLY A 85 -8.89 -5.28 -9.67
N ALA A 86 -7.71 -4.77 -10.04
CA ALA A 86 -6.45 -5.17 -9.44
C ALA A 86 -6.34 -4.66 -8.01
N ILE A 87 -5.51 -5.28 -7.22
CA ILE A 87 -5.21 -4.83 -5.86
C ILE A 87 -3.73 -4.48 -5.72
N LEU A 88 -3.44 -3.42 -4.97
CA LEU A 88 -2.14 -3.17 -4.36
C LEU A 88 -2.18 -3.65 -2.92
N ARG A 89 -1.23 -4.46 -2.54
CA ARG A 89 -1.22 -5.05 -1.20
C ARG A 89 0.21 -5.05 -0.66
N THR A 90 0.39 -4.63 0.57
CA THR A 90 1.65 -4.79 1.26
C THR A 90 1.94 -6.29 1.51
N LYS A 91 3.21 -6.68 1.52
CA LYS A 91 3.63 -8.06 1.81
C LYS A 91 4.63 -8.11 2.95
N ARG A 92 4.56 -9.17 3.76
CA ARG A 92 5.44 -9.36 4.90
C ARG A 92 6.63 -10.23 4.53
N LEU A 93 7.84 -9.67 4.60
CA LEU A 93 9.11 -10.36 4.41
C LEU A 93 9.87 -10.55 5.74
N ALA A 94 9.75 -9.62 6.68
CA ALA A 94 10.43 -9.64 7.97
C ALA A 94 9.50 -10.17 9.08
N TYR A 95 9.71 -11.41 9.50
CA TYR A 95 8.86 -12.07 10.51
C TYR A 95 9.27 -11.82 11.97
N LEU A 96 10.49 -11.31 12.20
CA LEU A 96 11.04 -11.05 13.53
C LEU A 96 11.12 -9.56 13.87
N ALA A 97 10.66 -8.71 12.98
CA ALA A 97 10.61 -7.27 13.18
C ALA A 97 9.44 -6.83 14.10
N PRO A 98 9.42 -5.58 14.57
CA PRO A 98 8.28 -5.01 15.32
C PRO A 98 6.91 -5.20 14.65
N GLY A 99 5.85 -4.93 15.38
CA GLY A 99 4.48 -4.92 14.83
C GLY A 99 4.39 -4.00 13.62
N GLY A 100 3.58 -4.37 12.62
CA GLY A 100 3.45 -3.59 11.39
C GLY A 100 4.47 -3.90 10.29
N ALA A 101 5.51 -4.69 10.58
CA ALA A 101 6.55 -5.01 9.61
C ALA A 101 5.97 -5.60 8.30
N GLY A 102 6.40 -5.03 7.19
CA GLY A 102 6.10 -5.42 5.82
C GLY A 102 7.33 -5.98 5.11
N GLY A 103 7.89 -5.21 4.22
CA GLY A 103 9.08 -5.51 3.42
C GLY A 103 8.88 -5.32 1.92
N GLY A 104 7.65 -5.03 1.46
CA GLY A 104 7.39 -4.77 0.05
C GLY A 104 5.91 -4.72 -0.31
N ILE A 105 5.65 -4.61 -1.61
CA ILE A 105 4.32 -4.46 -2.20
C ILE A 105 4.12 -5.49 -3.31
N GLN A 106 2.87 -5.91 -3.52
CA GLN A 106 2.42 -6.66 -4.69
C GLN A 106 1.24 -5.97 -5.36
N LYS A 107 1.29 -5.77 -6.68
CA LYS A 107 0.13 -5.49 -7.51
C LYS A 107 -0.36 -6.82 -8.08
N ILE A 108 -1.61 -7.17 -7.85
CA ILE A 108 -2.20 -8.45 -8.27
C ILE A 108 -3.45 -8.14 -9.11
N SER A 109 -3.51 -8.69 -10.33
CA SER A 109 -4.69 -8.49 -11.20
C SER A 109 -5.95 -9.09 -10.59
N LYS A 110 -7.11 -8.71 -11.10
CA LYS A 110 -8.41 -9.27 -10.71
C LYS A 110 -8.44 -10.80 -10.77
N GLU A 111 -7.71 -11.40 -11.71
CA GLU A 111 -7.61 -12.85 -11.95
C GLU A 111 -6.55 -13.54 -11.07
N GLY A 112 -5.84 -12.79 -10.19
CA GLY A 112 -4.83 -13.32 -9.29
C GLY A 112 -3.42 -13.43 -9.89
N ILE A 113 -3.14 -12.73 -11.00
CA ILE A 113 -1.81 -12.68 -11.62
C ILE A 113 -1.01 -11.58 -10.91
N ILE A 114 0.20 -11.89 -10.45
CA ILE A 114 1.11 -10.88 -9.89
C ILE A 114 1.66 -10.05 -11.07
N LEU A 115 1.29 -8.77 -11.11
CA LEU A 115 1.70 -7.79 -12.12
C LEU A 115 2.98 -7.08 -11.73
N TRP A 116 3.15 -6.84 -10.41
CA TRP A 116 4.33 -6.18 -9.85
C TRP A 116 4.60 -6.75 -8.45
N ASP A 117 5.87 -7.03 -8.14
CA ASP A 117 6.31 -7.61 -6.87
C ASP A 117 7.61 -6.93 -6.43
N PHE A 118 7.48 -5.87 -5.65
CA PHE A 118 8.56 -4.98 -5.26
C PHE A 118 8.96 -5.21 -3.80
N ASP A 119 10.25 -5.41 -3.56
CA ASP A 119 10.84 -5.54 -2.22
C ASP A 119 11.48 -4.20 -1.80
N TYR A 120 11.15 -3.76 -0.58
CA TYR A 120 11.80 -2.63 0.07
C TYR A 120 12.23 -3.04 1.48
N TYR A 121 13.33 -3.78 1.51
CA TYR A 121 13.85 -4.43 2.71
C TYR A 121 15.36 -4.68 2.58
N THR A 122 16.16 -4.11 3.51
CA THR A 122 17.59 -4.35 3.69
C THR A 122 17.93 -4.34 5.18
N ASP A 123 19.22 -4.32 5.52
CA ASP A 123 19.66 -4.09 6.89
C ASP A 123 19.52 -2.62 7.33
N ASP A 124 19.39 -1.69 6.37
CA ASP A 124 19.34 -0.24 6.60
C ASP A 124 17.90 0.31 6.60
N TYR A 125 16.95 -0.38 5.95
CA TYR A 125 15.55 0.04 5.89
C TYR A 125 14.58 -1.13 5.71
N LEU A 126 13.34 -0.93 6.14
CA LEU A 126 12.26 -1.91 6.02
C LEU A 126 10.92 -1.20 5.91
N SER A 127 10.16 -1.44 4.83
CA SER A 127 8.79 -0.92 4.72
C SER A 127 7.87 -1.54 5.77
N HIS A 128 6.94 -0.74 6.26
CA HIS A 128 5.98 -1.18 7.27
C HIS A 128 4.61 -0.52 7.11
N HIS A 129 3.60 -1.10 7.76
CA HIS A 129 2.22 -0.67 7.85
C HIS A 129 1.58 -0.40 6.49
N ASP A 130 1.57 0.84 6.03
CA ASP A 130 0.65 1.37 5.02
C ASP A 130 1.38 1.87 3.76
N ILE A 131 0.61 1.97 2.69
CA ILE A 131 1.00 2.55 1.40
C ILE A 131 -0.13 3.43 0.91
N GLU A 132 0.15 4.40 0.04
CA GLU A 132 -0.89 5.19 -0.63
C GLU A 132 -0.67 5.17 -2.15
N PRO A 133 -1.61 4.61 -2.94
CA PRO A 133 -1.54 4.64 -4.40
C PRO A 133 -1.89 6.03 -4.93
N LEU A 134 -0.98 6.62 -5.72
CA LEU A 134 -1.18 7.93 -6.33
C LEU A 134 -1.86 7.83 -7.70
N SER A 135 -2.56 8.89 -8.09
CA SER A 135 -3.25 8.99 -9.39
C SER A 135 -2.31 8.86 -10.60
N ASN A 136 -1.02 9.22 -10.44
CA ASN A 136 0.01 9.06 -11.47
C ASN A 136 0.55 7.62 -11.61
N GLY A 137 0.04 6.68 -10.81
CA GLY A 137 0.45 5.28 -10.78
C GLY A 137 1.68 4.99 -9.91
N ASN A 138 2.26 6.00 -9.27
CA ASN A 138 3.29 5.81 -8.25
C ASN A 138 2.65 5.42 -6.91
N ILE A 139 3.46 5.01 -5.96
CA ILE A 139 3.00 4.57 -4.65
C ILE A 139 3.83 5.22 -3.56
N LEU A 140 3.18 5.89 -2.61
CA LEU A 140 3.82 6.30 -1.37
C LEU A 140 3.93 5.12 -0.41
N MET A 141 5.02 5.03 0.32
CA MET A 141 5.32 3.94 1.25
C MET A 141 6.00 4.44 2.50
N ILE A 142 5.54 3.96 3.64
CA ILE A 142 6.19 4.17 4.94
C ILE A 142 7.28 3.11 5.13
N ALA A 143 8.44 3.53 5.65
CA ALA A 143 9.50 2.60 6.01
C ALA A 143 10.29 3.08 7.24
N TRP A 144 10.86 2.14 8.00
CA TRP A 144 11.86 2.44 9.00
C TRP A 144 13.18 2.77 8.33
N ASP A 145 13.84 3.82 8.81
CA ASP A 145 15.23 4.18 8.56
C ASP A 145 16.05 3.70 9.74
N ILE A 146 16.87 2.66 9.55
CA ILE A 146 17.54 1.96 10.65
C ILE A 146 18.87 2.64 10.99
N LYS A 147 18.88 3.38 12.09
CA LYS A 147 20.05 4.06 12.63
C LYS A 147 20.70 3.24 13.75
N THR A 148 21.98 3.43 13.95
CA THR A 148 22.68 2.91 15.13
C THR A 148 22.33 3.74 16.36
N ARG A 149 22.54 3.14 17.52
CA ARG A 149 22.44 3.83 18.81
C ARG A 149 23.37 5.04 18.90
N GLU A 150 24.57 4.92 18.35
CA GLU A 150 25.57 5.97 18.31
C GLU A 150 25.12 7.16 17.45
N GLU A 151 24.59 6.93 16.27
CA GLU A 151 24.02 7.99 15.42
C GLU A 151 22.90 8.74 16.14
N ALA A 152 22.01 8.04 16.83
CA ALA A 152 20.94 8.70 17.58
C ALA A 152 21.47 9.56 18.73
N ILE A 153 22.52 9.13 19.44
CA ILE A 153 23.19 9.92 20.47
C ILE A 153 23.90 11.12 19.85
N ASP A 154 24.47 10.94 18.67
CA ASP A 154 25.13 12.03 17.95
C ASP A 154 24.16 13.11 17.48
N GLU A 155 22.89 12.76 17.24
CA GLU A 155 21.79 13.71 17.01
C GLU A 155 21.11 14.19 18.31
N GLY A 156 21.70 13.92 19.47
CA GLY A 156 21.23 14.46 20.75
C GLY A 156 20.14 13.65 21.45
N ARG A 157 19.91 12.40 21.04
CA ARG A 157 19.07 11.46 21.81
C ARG A 157 19.71 11.16 23.16
N LYS A 158 18.95 11.19 24.23
CA LYS A 158 19.42 10.87 25.58
C LYS A 158 19.89 9.40 25.66
N PRO A 159 21.17 9.11 25.98
CA PRO A 159 21.75 7.77 25.86
C PRO A 159 21.05 6.68 26.68
N ASN A 160 20.39 7.04 27.78
CA ASN A 160 19.68 6.10 28.66
C ASN A 160 18.26 5.80 28.21
N THR A 161 17.82 6.38 27.10
CA THR A 161 16.47 6.16 26.52
C THR A 161 16.48 5.23 25.31
N ILE A 162 17.65 4.73 24.91
CA ILE A 162 17.80 3.76 23.82
C ILE A 162 18.18 2.41 24.45
N LEU A 163 17.37 1.40 24.21
CA LEU A 163 17.69 0.02 24.55
C LEU A 163 18.13 -0.75 23.30
N GLY A 164 19.30 -1.40 23.41
CA GLY A 164 19.88 -2.11 22.27
C GLY A 164 20.76 -1.21 21.39
N ASP A 165 21.06 -1.69 20.21
CA ASP A 165 22.06 -1.12 19.31
C ASP A 165 21.46 -0.37 18.11
N VAL A 166 20.12 -0.35 17.98
CA VAL A 166 19.42 0.28 16.87
C VAL A 166 18.32 1.24 17.34
N PHE A 167 18.08 2.25 16.52
CA PHE A 167 17.03 3.26 16.65
C PHE A 167 16.35 3.42 15.29
N MET A 168 15.03 3.38 15.25
CA MET A 168 14.27 3.28 14.01
C MET A 168 13.31 4.47 13.88
N PRO A 169 13.76 5.62 13.34
CA PRO A 169 12.87 6.65 12.83
C PRO A 169 12.22 6.19 11.53
N ASP A 170 11.19 6.92 11.09
CA ASP A 170 10.49 6.63 9.85
C ASP A 170 10.97 7.51 8.71
N HIS A 171 10.85 7.00 7.48
CA HIS A 171 10.96 7.76 6.26
C HIS A 171 9.83 7.38 5.29
N ILE A 172 9.54 8.28 4.36
CA ILE A 172 8.52 8.12 3.33
C ILE A 172 9.21 8.13 1.98
N ILE A 173 8.84 7.21 1.11
CA ILE A 173 9.30 7.19 -0.27
C ILE A 173 8.13 7.20 -1.24
N GLU A 174 8.33 7.81 -2.42
CA GLU A 174 7.47 7.62 -3.58
C GLU A 174 8.18 6.69 -4.56
N VAL A 175 7.53 5.58 -4.89
CA VAL A 175 8.06 4.56 -5.81
C VAL A 175 7.30 4.59 -7.12
N LYS A 176 8.03 4.74 -8.22
CA LYS A 176 7.53 4.59 -9.58
C LYS A 176 7.81 3.16 -10.07
N PRO A 177 6.80 2.33 -10.32
CA PRO A 177 7.01 1.01 -10.93
C PRO A 177 7.69 1.10 -12.30
N THR A 178 8.77 0.34 -12.52
CA THR A 178 9.55 0.38 -13.77
C THR A 178 9.71 -0.99 -14.43
N GLY A 179 9.16 -2.03 -13.81
CA GLY A 179 9.19 -3.40 -14.34
C GLY A 179 8.52 -4.37 -13.37
N PRO A 180 8.42 -5.66 -13.68
CA PRO A 180 7.65 -6.61 -12.87
C PRO A 180 8.13 -6.75 -11.41
N THR A 181 9.39 -6.40 -11.13
CA THR A 181 9.99 -6.49 -9.78
C THR A 181 10.85 -5.27 -9.44
N THR A 182 10.79 -4.22 -10.25
CA THR A 182 11.62 -3.02 -10.09
C THR A 182 10.78 -1.77 -9.94
N GLY A 183 11.33 -0.78 -9.23
CA GLY A 183 10.77 0.55 -9.07
C GLY A 183 11.89 1.55 -8.87
N ASP A 184 11.70 2.76 -9.38
CA ASP A 184 12.59 3.90 -9.11
C ASP A 184 12.02 4.70 -7.96
N ILE A 185 12.84 5.03 -6.96
CA ILE A 185 12.47 5.97 -5.93
C ILE A 185 12.59 7.37 -6.54
N VAL A 186 11.47 8.10 -6.60
CA VAL A 186 11.39 9.40 -7.28
C VAL A 186 11.28 10.57 -6.32
N TRP A 187 10.94 10.29 -5.06
CA TRP A 187 10.90 11.25 -3.97
C TRP A 187 11.12 10.54 -2.63
N GLU A 188 11.74 11.24 -1.67
CA GLU A 188 12.03 10.75 -0.32
C GLU A 188 11.91 11.88 0.70
N TRP A 189 11.41 11.54 1.90
CA TRP A 189 11.39 12.38 3.08
C TRP A 189 11.81 11.57 4.30
N TYR A 190 12.67 12.12 5.14
CA TYR A 190 13.19 11.47 6.34
C TYR A 190 12.86 12.29 7.58
N ALA A 191 12.19 11.69 8.58
CA ALA A 191 12.01 12.33 9.88
C ALA A 191 13.34 12.73 10.54
N TRP A 192 14.41 12.02 10.16
CA TRP A 192 15.77 12.25 10.62
C TRP A 192 16.33 13.63 10.25
N ASP A 193 15.88 14.23 9.20
CA ASP A 193 16.37 15.52 8.69
C ASP A 193 15.73 16.73 9.41
N HIS A 194 14.66 16.49 10.20
CA HIS A 194 13.84 17.53 10.84
C HIS A 194 13.88 17.50 12.37
N LEU A 195 15.03 17.11 12.94
CA LEU A 195 15.19 16.91 14.37
C LEU A 195 15.50 18.21 15.12
N ILE A 196 14.95 18.33 16.35
CA ILE A 196 15.32 19.32 17.35
C ILE A 196 15.53 18.63 18.70
N GLN A 197 16.32 19.25 19.60
CA GLN A 197 16.45 18.81 20.98
C GLN A 197 16.97 19.93 21.88
N ASP A 198 16.66 19.87 23.17
CA ASP A 198 17.06 20.81 24.22
C ASP A 198 18.05 20.23 25.24
N TYR A 199 18.59 19.04 24.96
CA TYR A 199 19.38 18.24 25.88
C TYR A 199 20.89 18.53 25.80
N ASP A 200 21.47 18.54 24.59
CA ASP A 200 22.92 18.71 24.37
C ASP A 200 23.22 19.96 23.51
N PRO A 201 23.70 21.05 24.15
CA PRO A 201 23.98 22.30 23.46
C PRO A 201 25.20 22.25 22.53
N ALA A 202 25.92 21.13 22.48
CA ALA A 202 27.05 20.96 21.56
C ALA A 202 26.62 20.43 20.19
N LYS A 203 25.36 20.05 20.01
CA LYS A 203 24.82 19.50 18.76
C LYS A 203 24.18 20.60 17.90
N ASN A 204 24.20 20.41 16.57
CA ASN A 204 23.72 21.41 15.61
C ASN A 204 22.21 21.66 15.70
N ASN A 205 21.43 20.63 16.03
CA ASN A 205 19.97 20.67 16.19
C ASN A 205 19.51 21.12 17.60
N TYR A 206 20.42 21.69 18.41
CA TYR A 206 20.06 22.21 19.72
C TYR A 206 19.20 23.47 19.60
N GLY A 207 18.04 23.46 20.23
CA GLY A 207 17.09 24.56 20.22
C GLY A 207 16.04 24.46 21.30
N VAL A 208 15.17 25.46 21.38
CA VAL A 208 14.02 25.49 22.28
C VAL A 208 12.82 24.85 21.57
N VAL A 209 12.49 23.61 21.93
CA VAL A 209 11.47 22.79 21.27
C VAL A 209 10.14 23.53 21.11
N GLU A 210 9.68 24.26 22.13
CA GLU A 210 8.41 25.01 22.09
C GLU A 210 8.36 26.15 21.05
N ASN A 211 9.51 26.57 20.52
CA ASN A 211 9.60 27.61 19.50
C ASN A 211 9.60 27.04 18.07
N HIS A 212 9.66 25.72 17.95
CA HIS A 212 9.81 25.01 16.66
C HIS A 212 8.78 23.87 16.53
N PRO A 213 7.48 24.19 16.46
CA PRO A 213 6.44 23.16 16.28
C PRO A 213 6.55 22.42 14.95
N GLU A 214 7.30 22.96 13.99
CA GLU A 214 7.60 22.36 12.69
C GLU A 214 8.65 21.26 12.76
N LEU A 215 9.41 21.12 13.87
CA LEU A 215 10.48 20.14 14.05
C LEU A 215 10.09 19.03 15.03
N ILE A 216 10.85 17.94 15.02
CA ILE A 216 10.59 16.73 15.78
C ILE A 216 11.57 16.65 16.96
N ASP A 217 11.07 16.72 18.19
CA ASP A 217 11.89 16.51 19.39
C ASP A 217 12.37 15.05 19.46
N ILE A 218 13.65 14.82 19.15
CA ILE A 218 14.25 13.47 19.18
C ILE A 218 14.15 12.83 20.58
N ASN A 219 13.93 13.60 21.64
CA ASN A 219 13.81 13.13 23.02
C ASN A 219 12.37 12.93 23.48
N PHE A 220 11.36 13.27 22.66
CA PHE A 220 9.96 13.04 23.01
C PHE A 220 9.66 11.54 23.12
N GLY A 221 8.77 11.18 24.04
CA GLY A 221 8.44 9.78 24.34
C GLY A 221 9.52 9.00 25.09
N SER A 222 10.63 9.65 25.45
CA SER A 222 11.78 8.99 26.09
C SER A 222 11.52 8.44 27.49
N THR A 223 10.50 8.91 28.19
CA THR A 223 10.20 8.50 29.58
C THR A 223 9.54 7.12 29.67
N ASP A 224 8.66 6.79 28.73
CA ASP A 224 7.94 5.50 28.68
C ASP A 224 8.40 4.63 27.50
N ALA A 225 8.93 5.25 26.48
CA ALA A 225 9.43 4.60 25.27
C ALA A 225 10.92 4.22 25.37
N SER A 226 11.50 4.28 26.55
CA SER A 226 12.91 3.95 26.81
C SER A 226 13.31 2.56 26.31
N THR A 227 12.34 1.75 25.95
CA THR A 227 12.51 0.40 25.43
C THR A 227 12.16 0.26 23.97
N ARG A 228 11.64 1.31 23.32
CA ARG A 228 11.16 1.23 21.93
C ARG A 228 12.29 1.58 20.98
N THR A 229 12.74 0.59 20.24
CA THR A 229 13.60 0.75 19.08
C THR A 229 12.86 1.49 17.98
N ASP A 230 11.60 1.14 17.76
CA ASP A 230 10.66 1.72 16.82
C ASP A 230 10.09 3.03 17.40
N TRP A 231 10.69 4.15 16.99
CA TRP A 231 10.50 5.44 17.66
C TRP A 231 9.19 6.15 17.34
N LEU A 232 8.87 6.27 16.06
CA LEU A 232 7.67 6.97 15.58
C LEU A 232 6.48 6.04 15.43
N HIS A 233 6.71 4.88 14.82
CA HIS A 233 5.70 3.87 14.52
C HIS A 233 4.55 4.48 13.71
N THR A 234 4.88 5.18 12.62
CA THR A 234 3.87 5.72 11.69
C THR A 234 3.07 4.59 11.10
N ASN A 235 1.75 4.61 11.25
CA ASN A 235 0.90 3.46 10.95
C ASN A 235 -0.17 3.70 9.89
N SER A 236 -0.30 4.92 9.37
CA SER A 236 -1.04 5.21 8.15
C SER A 236 -0.46 6.39 7.40
N ILE A 237 -0.66 6.37 6.10
CA ILE A 237 -0.31 7.42 5.15
C ILE A 237 -1.50 7.67 4.24
N ASP A 238 -1.78 8.94 3.97
CA ASP A 238 -2.81 9.39 3.05
C ASP A 238 -2.33 10.61 2.27
N TYR A 239 -2.88 10.87 1.09
CA TYR A 239 -2.41 11.90 0.19
C TYR A 239 -3.53 12.84 -0.25
N ASN A 240 -3.27 14.14 -0.15
CA ASN A 240 -4.15 15.19 -0.63
C ASN A 240 -3.62 15.76 -1.95
N GLU A 241 -4.23 15.37 -3.07
CA GLU A 241 -3.84 15.81 -4.41
C GLU A 241 -4.09 17.31 -4.64
N GLU A 242 -5.09 17.92 -3.96
CA GLU A 242 -5.41 19.35 -4.12
C GLU A 242 -4.28 20.25 -3.61
N TYR A 243 -3.62 19.86 -2.52
CA TYR A 243 -2.54 20.64 -1.89
C TYR A 243 -1.16 20.01 -2.08
N ASP A 244 -1.08 18.83 -2.67
CA ASP A 244 0.15 18.03 -2.80
C ASP A 244 0.83 17.80 -1.44
N GLN A 245 0.05 17.25 -0.51
CA GLN A 245 0.46 17.05 0.89
C GLN A 245 0.21 15.61 1.35
N ILE A 246 1.06 15.13 2.24
CA ILE A 246 0.97 13.80 2.86
C ILE A 246 0.51 13.93 4.31
N LEU A 247 -0.48 13.13 4.71
CA LEU A 247 -0.94 12.96 6.09
C LEU A 247 -0.37 11.66 6.67
N LEU A 248 0.19 11.75 7.86
CA LEU A 248 0.79 10.63 8.60
C LEU A 248 0.12 10.46 9.95
N SER A 249 -0.19 9.23 10.35
CA SER A 249 -0.58 8.88 11.72
C SER A 249 0.63 8.39 12.51
N VAL A 250 1.19 9.23 13.37
CA VAL A 250 2.40 8.96 14.14
C VAL A 250 2.05 8.45 15.53
N HIS A 251 1.93 7.12 15.62
CA HIS A 251 1.37 6.39 16.75
C HIS A 251 2.05 6.70 18.10
N ASN A 252 3.38 6.62 18.16
CA ASN A 252 4.12 6.77 19.42
C ASN A 252 4.20 8.22 19.92
N PHE A 253 3.89 9.19 19.04
CA PHE A 253 3.71 10.59 19.40
C PHE A 253 2.27 10.92 19.79
N CYS A 254 1.34 10.02 19.48
CA CYS A 254 -0.10 10.28 19.60
C CYS A 254 -0.52 11.50 18.80
N GLU A 255 0.00 11.64 17.59
CA GLU A 255 -0.22 12.77 16.69
C GLU A 255 -0.51 12.31 15.27
N ILE A 256 -1.17 13.19 14.51
CA ILE A 256 -1.10 13.19 13.06
C ILE A 256 -0.17 14.32 12.62
N TRP A 257 0.55 14.11 11.51
CA TRP A 257 1.40 15.11 10.88
C TRP A 257 1.03 15.31 9.44
N ILE A 258 1.17 16.54 8.94
CA ILE A 258 1.08 16.85 7.50
C ILE A 258 2.41 17.42 7.05
N ILE A 259 2.93 16.92 5.94
CA ILE A 259 4.18 17.34 5.30
C ILE A 259 3.94 17.73 3.84
N ASP A 260 4.85 18.52 3.27
CA ASP A 260 4.79 19.01 1.88
C ASP A 260 5.40 17.99 0.92
N HIS A 261 4.59 17.39 0.05
CA HIS A 261 5.05 16.46 -0.98
C HIS A 261 5.48 17.17 -2.27
N SER A 262 5.09 18.45 -2.46
CA SER A 262 5.47 19.24 -3.65
C SER A 262 6.95 19.60 -3.74
N THR A 263 7.73 19.21 -2.73
CA THR A 263 9.19 19.39 -2.67
C THR A 263 9.90 18.44 -3.63
N THR A 264 11.10 18.84 -4.11
CA THR A 264 12.08 17.85 -4.56
C THR A 264 12.67 17.09 -3.36
N THR A 265 13.30 15.94 -3.58
CA THR A 265 14.01 15.21 -2.50
C THR A 265 15.05 16.11 -1.80
N GLU A 266 15.77 16.95 -2.55
CA GLU A 266 16.75 17.89 -1.98
C GLU A 266 16.11 18.99 -1.13
N GLU A 267 14.90 19.46 -1.48
CA GLU A 267 14.15 20.42 -0.69
C GLU A 267 13.53 19.74 0.55
N ALA A 268 13.12 18.47 0.43
CA ALA A 268 12.54 17.69 1.52
C ALA A 268 13.53 17.43 2.66
N VAL A 269 14.85 17.42 2.40
CA VAL A 269 15.90 17.37 3.43
C VAL A 269 16.00 18.67 4.23
N GLY A 270 15.57 19.77 3.66
CA GLY A 270 15.77 21.13 4.21
C GLY A 270 14.51 21.76 4.79
N HIS A 271 14.67 23.02 5.20
CA HIS A 271 13.63 23.83 5.84
C HIS A 271 13.04 24.88 4.87
N THR A 272 13.30 24.75 3.57
CA THR A 272 12.81 25.71 2.54
C THR A 272 12.57 24.96 1.24
N GLY A 273 11.58 25.39 0.47
CA GLY A 273 11.19 24.78 -0.80
C GLY A 273 9.77 24.23 -0.76
N GLY A 274 9.34 23.62 -1.84
CA GLY A 274 7.97 23.18 -2.03
C GLY A 274 6.95 24.32 -2.12
N ASN A 275 5.68 23.97 -2.26
CA ASN A 275 4.58 24.96 -2.31
C ASN A 275 4.39 25.72 -0.99
N SER A 276 4.70 25.08 0.13
CA SER A 276 4.64 25.68 1.47
C SER A 276 5.78 26.66 1.74
N GLY A 277 6.90 26.53 1.02
CA GLY A 277 8.14 27.25 1.27
C GLY A 277 8.91 26.78 2.51
N LYS A 278 8.51 25.63 3.12
CA LYS A 278 9.07 25.10 4.36
C LYS A 278 9.90 23.83 4.18
N GLY A 279 10.14 23.42 2.93
CA GLY A 279 10.83 22.16 2.66
C GLY A 279 10.08 20.97 3.25
N GLY A 280 10.80 20.05 3.89
CA GLY A 280 10.21 18.86 4.52
C GLY A 280 9.77 19.05 5.97
N ASP A 281 9.74 20.27 6.51
CA ASP A 281 9.26 20.53 7.86
C ASP A 281 7.77 20.19 8.01
N ILE A 282 7.35 19.81 9.22
CA ILE A 282 5.94 19.55 9.54
C ILE A 282 5.11 20.81 9.32
N LEU A 283 4.11 20.74 8.44
CA LEU A 283 3.20 21.86 8.15
C LEU A 283 2.11 22.00 9.21
N TYR A 284 1.63 20.86 9.71
CA TYR A 284 0.57 20.74 10.69
C TYR A 284 0.75 19.48 11.52
N ARG A 285 0.46 19.58 12.80
CA ARG A 285 0.42 18.44 13.72
C ARG A 285 -0.69 18.61 14.74
N TRP A 286 -1.34 17.50 15.11
CA TRP A 286 -2.45 17.53 16.06
C TRP A 286 -2.58 16.21 16.82
N GLY A 287 -3.08 16.29 18.05
CA GLY A 287 -3.39 15.15 18.91
C GLY A 287 -2.67 15.19 20.25
N ASN A 288 -1.41 15.62 20.30
CA ASN A 288 -0.63 15.65 21.53
C ASN A 288 0.35 16.84 21.60
N PRO A 289 -0.11 18.02 22.00
CA PRO A 289 0.72 19.22 21.99
C PRO A 289 1.92 19.18 22.95
N MET A 290 2.00 18.17 23.82
CA MET A 290 3.22 17.98 24.63
C MET A 290 4.44 17.63 23.78
N ALA A 291 4.24 17.02 22.60
CA ALA A 291 5.32 16.57 21.72
C ALA A 291 6.19 17.72 21.20
N TYR A 292 5.67 18.94 21.22
CA TYR A 292 6.38 20.16 20.82
C TYR A 292 6.28 21.30 21.86
N GLY A 293 6.04 20.94 23.13
CA GLY A 293 6.07 21.91 24.24
C GLY A 293 4.90 22.88 24.33
N ALA A 294 3.83 22.72 23.51
CA ALA A 294 2.71 23.66 23.45
C ALA A 294 1.49 23.25 24.29
N GLY A 295 1.65 22.29 25.21
CA GLY A 295 0.55 21.81 26.05
C GLY A 295 1.00 20.86 27.15
N ASN A 296 0.04 20.26 27.83
CA ASN A 296 0.25 19.30 28.90
C ASN A 296 -0.64 18.06 28.70
N LYS A 297 -0.52 17.08 29.60
CA LYS A 297 -1.22 15.78 29.48
C LYS A 297 -2.75 15.89 29.38
N SER A 298 -3.35 16.97 29.89
CA SER A 298 -4.81 17.16 29.78
C SER A 298 -5.24 17.68 28.40
N ASP A 299 -4.29 18.15 27.58
CA ASP A 299 -4.54 18.66 26.24
C ASP A 299 -4.43 17.57 25.17
N GLN A 300 -3.90 16.40 25.53
CA GLN A 300 -3.78 15.25 24.65
C GLN A 300 -5.16 14.70 24.25
N LYS A 301 -5.38 14.52 22.96
CA LYS A 301 -6.62 14.04 22.35
C LYS A 301 -6.49 12.61 21.80
N PHE A 302 -5.36 12.27 21.17
CA PHE A 302 -5.08 10.94 20.63
C PHE A 302 -4.30 10.06 21.62
N PHE A 303 -4.58 8.76 21.55
CA PHE A 303 -4.01 7.76 22.45
C PHE A 303 -3.67 6.50 21.64
N GLU A 304 -2.50 6.49 21.02
CA GLU A 304 -1.99 5.41 20.15
C GLU A 304 -2.93 5.13 18.95
N GLN A 305 -3.35 6.20 18.27
CA GLN A 305 -4.29 6.18 17.14
C GLN A 305 -3.74 5.44 15.91
N HIS A 306 -4.65 5.07 15.01
CA HIS A 306 -4.37 4.49 13.69
C HIS A 306 -5.24 5.18 12.63
N ASP A 307 -4.90 4.93 11.36
CA ASP A 307 -5.73 5.23 10.19
C ASP A 307 -6.25 6.68 10.17
N ALA A 308 -5.33 7.62 10.05
CA ALA A 308 -5.66 9.02 9.77
C ALA A 308 -5.83 9.20 8.26
N THR A 309 -7.01 9.65 7.83
CA THR A 309 -7.32 9.86 6.41
C THR A 309 -8.09 11.17 6.22
N TRP A 310 -7.87 11.85 5.09
CA TRP A 310 -8.80 12.89 4.67
C TRP A 310 -10.13 12.28 4.26
N ILE A 311 -11.21 12.96 4.58
CA ILE A 311 -12.53 12.57 4.10
C ILE A 311 -12.61 12.92 2.60
N ASP A 312 -12.91 11.90 1.79
CA ASP A 312 -12.92 11.95 0.34
C ASP A 312 -13.89 13.00 -0.25
N SER A 313 -13.58 13.41 -1.48
CA SER A 313 -14.50 14.21 -2.29
C SER A 313 -15.81 13.44 -2.52
N GLY A 314 -16.95 14.13 -2.37
CA GLY A 314 -18.28 13.50 -2.47
C GLY A 314 -18.84 12.95 -1.16
N CYS A 315 -18.03 12.91 -0.09
CA CYS A 315 -18.49 12.56 1.25
C CYS A 315 -18.74 13.81 2.11
N PRO A 316 -19.74 13.78 3.01
CA PRO A 316 -19.94 14.83 4.00
C PRO A 316 -18.72 14.99 4.90
N GLY A 317 -18.21 16.21 5.02
CA GLY A 317 -16.97 16.50 5.74
C GLY A 317 -15.72 16.50 4.85
N LYS A 318 -15.85 16.49 3.50
CA LYS A 318 -14.72 16.57 2.57
C LYS A 318 -13.61 17.51 3.07
N GLY A 319 -12.37 17.01 3.12
CA GLY A 319 -11.19 17.77 3.55
C GLY A 319 -10.99 17.81 5.07
N ASN A 320 -11.96 17.37 5.88
CA ASN A 320 -11.73 17.04 7.28
C ASN A 320 -10.88 15.76 7.40
N ILE A 321 -10.28 15.55 8.56
CA ILE A 321 -9.49 14.36 8.84
C ILE A 321 -10.28 13.44 9.77
N LEU A 322 -10.38 12.15 9.41
CA LEU A 322 -10.98 11.09 10.21
C LEU A 322 -9.86 10.22 10.78
N VAL A 323 -9.96 9.84 12.06
CA VAL A 323 -8.90 9.08 12.75
C VAL A 323 -9.51 8.02 13.65
N PHE A 324 -9.00 6.81 13.61
CA PHE A 324 -9.33 5.77 14.59
C PHE A 324 -8.45 5.93 15.84
N ASN A 325 -9.03 6.41 16.94
CA ASN A 325 -8.34 6.66 18.20
C ASN A 325 -8.48 5.45 19.12
N ASN A 326 -7.44 4.61 19.20
CA ASN A 326 -7.46 3.35 19.94
C ASN A 326 -7.72 3.51 21.42
N GLY A 327 -7.30 4.64 22.02
CA GLY A 327 -7.59 4.95 23.42
C GLY A 327 -6.71 4.19 24.41
N VAL A 328 -5.53 3.73 23.99
CA VAL A 328 -4.55 3.06 24.85
C VAL A 328 -4.00 4.08 25.85
N SER A 329 -4.01 3.73 27.14
CA SER A 329 -3.57 4.63 28.22
C SER A 329 -4.38 5.93 28.36
N ARG A 330 -5.57 6.01 27.79
CA ARG A 330 -6.51 7.12 27.97
C ARG A 330 -6.85 7.30 29.46
N PRO A 331 -6.74 8.51 30.03
CA PRO A 331 -6.97 8.72 31.47
C PRO A 331 -8.38 8.36 31.94
N GLN A 332 -9.38 8.47 31.05
CA GLN A 332 -10.78 8.18 31.34
C GLN A 332 -11.15 6.70 31.31
N GLY A 333 -10.23 5.85 30.93
CA GLY A 333 -10.44 4.40 30.81
C GLY A 333 -10.11 3.86 29.42
N LYS A 334 -10.19 2.55 29.28
CA LYS A 334 -9.88 1.85 28.01
C LYS A 334 -11.13 1.84 27.13
N TYR A 335 -11.16 2.68 26.12
CA TYR A 335 -12.17 2.68 25.06
C TYR A 335 -11.64 3.37 23.82
N SER A 336 -12.12 2.95 22.67
CA SER A 336 -11.78 3.54 21.39
C SER A 336 -12.82 4.55 20.94
N SER A 337 -12.41 5.44 20.04
CA SER A 337 -13.31 6.35 19.36
C SER A 337 -12.88 6.50 17.89
N VAL A 338 -13.81 6.96 17.04
CA VAL A 338 -13.51 7.49 15.73
C VAL A 338 -13.72 8.99 15.81
N ASP A 339 -12.68 9.74 15.53
CA ASP A 339 -12.62 11.17 15.75
C ASP A 339 -12.50 11.92 14.41
N GLU A 340 -13.39 12.90 14.15
CA GLU A 340 -13.31 13.79 13.00
C GLU A 340 -12.84 15.16 13.44
N ILE A 341 -11.84 15.73 12.74
CA ILE A 341 -11.30 17.06 12.99
C ILE A 341 -11.32 17.93 11.74
N ILE A 342 -11.48 19.24 11.93
CA ILE A 342 -11.36 20.25 10.86
C ILE A 342 -9.99 20.90 11.00
N PRO A 343 -8.99 20.57 10.16
CA PRO A 343 -7.70 21.24 10.23
C PRO A 343 -7.84 22.73 9.85
N PRO A 344 -7.09 23.65 10.50
CA PRO A 344 -7.18 25.09 10.22
C PRO A 344 -6.40 25.47 8.96
N VAL A 345 -6.79 24.90 7.81
CA VAL A 345 -6.14 25.08 6.50
C VAL A 345 -6.80 26.22 5.73
N ASP A 346 -5.99 27.04 5.06
CA ASP A 346 -6.46 28.06 4.13
C ASP A 346 -6.56 27.51 2.68
N SER A 347 -7.05 28.35 1.76
CA SER A 347 -7.21 27.99 0.35
C SER A 347 -5.88 27.69 -0.40
N ASN A 348 -4.74 27.96 0.22
CA ASN A 348 -3.41 27.68 -0.34
C ASN A 348 -2.76 26.45 0.30
N GLY A 349 -3.49 25.70 1.15
CA GLY A 349 -2.94 24.53 1.84
C GLY A 349 -2.05 24.89 3.04
N SER A 350 -2.11 26.13 3.56
CA SER A 350 -1.32 26.57 4.71
C SER A 350 -2.11 26.44 6.01
N TYR A 351 -1.43 26.04 7.08
CA TYR A 351 -2.04 25.81 8.39
C TYR A 351 -1.70 26.94 9.36
N TYR A 352 -2.73 27.49 10.00
CA TYR A 352 -2.55 28.55 10.95
C TYR A 352 -2.18 28.03 12.34
N ILE A 353 -1.17 28.64 12.95
CA ILE A 353 -0.80 28.46 14.35
C ILE A 353 -0.59 29.82 15.01
N GLU A 354 -1.13 30.04 16.20
CA GLU A 354 -0.83 31.21 17.02
C GLU A 354 0.49 30.97 17.75
N SER A 355 1.39 31.96 17.74
CA SER A 355 2.70 31.85 18.37
C SER A 355 2.61 31.43 19.84
N GLY A 356 3.32 30.38 20.22
CA GLY A 356 3.32 29.84 21.58
C GLY A 356 2.06 29.05 21.95
N SER A 357 1.21 28.73 20.99
CA SER A 357 0.01 27.91 21.18
C SER A 357 0.12 26.57 20.45
N ALA A 358 -0.76 25.64 20.80
CA ALA A 358 -0.93 24.42 20.03
C ALA A 358 -1.72 24.68 18.74
N TYR A 359 -1.50 23.85 17.71
CA TYR A 359 -2.37 23.86 16.54
C TYR A 359 -3.84 23.57 16.90
N GLY A 360 -4.75 24.29 16.26
CA GLY A 360 -6.19 23.99 16.33
C GLY A 360 -6.59 22.78 15.49
N PRO A 361 -7.84 22.28 15.60
CA PRO A 361 -8.89 22.79 16.50
C PRO A 361 -8.68 22.37 17.97
N LYS A 362 -9.38 23.01 18.90
CA LYS A 362 -9.32 22.62 20.32
C LYS A 362 -10.02 21.31 20.60
N GLU A 363 -11.07 21.00 19.84
CA GLU A 363 -11.92 19.83 20.02
C GLU A 363 -12.23 19.19 18.65
N GLN A 364 -12.54 17.91 18.65
CA GLN A 364 -13.03 17.16 17.49
C GLN A 364 -14.42 17.69 17.08
N LEU A 365 -14.71 17.66 15.78
CA LEU A 365 -16.03 18.00 15.23
C LEU A 365 -17.07 16.93 15.57
N TRP A 366 -16.68 15.66 15.41
CA TRP A 366 -17.51 14.50 15.67
C TRP A 366 -16.68 13.41 16.32
N ILE A 367 -17.27 12.69 17.26
CA ILE A 367 -16.63 11.57 17.95
C ILE A 367 -17.65 10.44 18.01
N TYR A 368 -17.30 9.30 17.43
CA TYR A 368 -18.06 8.07 17.67
C TYR A 368 -17.43 7.27 18.80
N THR A 369 -18.26 6.85 19.72
CA THR A 369 -17.98 5.80 20.70
C THR A 369 -19.31 5.17 21.13
N THR A 370 -19.29 4.03 21.80
CA THR A 370 -20.51 3.38 22.30
C THR A 370 -21.03 4.06 23.58
N GLU A 371 -22.32 3.95 23.86
CA GLU A 371 -22.93 4.48 25.07
C GLU A 371 -22.24 3.95 26.33
N ASN A 372 -22.01 2.63 26.40
CA ASN A 372 -21.12 2.04 27.37
C ASN A 372 -19.71 1.98 26.79
N LEU A 373 -18.83 2.86 27.23
CA LEU A 373 -17.49 3.06 26.65
C LEU A 373 -16.68 1.78 26.51
N THR A 374 -16.85 0.81 27.43
CA THR A 374 -16.10 -0.45 27.43
C THR A 374 -16.51 -1.44 26.33
N ASP A 375 -17.64 -1.20 25.65
CA ASP A 375 -18.15 -2.09 24.60
C ASP A 375 -17.45 -1.84 23.24
N PHE A 376 -16.61 -0.80 23.16
CA PHE A 376 -15.81 -0.49 21.99
C PHE A 376 -14.37 -0.18 22.39
N TYR A 377 -13.51 -1.22 22.36
CA TYR A 377 -12.09 -1.07 22.65
C TYR A 377 -11.24 -1.95 21.73
N SER A 378 -10.64 -1.33 20.77
CA SER A 378 -9.65 -1.90 19.87
C SER A 378 -8.27 -1.32 20.19
N HIS A 379 -7.40 -2.11 20.80
CA HIS A 379 -6.16 -1.61 21.39
C HIS A 379 -4.99 -1.53 20.39
N TYR A 380 -5.19 -1.90 19.15
CA TYR A 380 -4.21 -1.78 18.05
C TYR A 380 -4.91 -1.83 16.70
N ALA A 381 -4.21 -1.39 15.63
CA ALA A 381 -4.74 -1.37 14.27
C ALA A 381 -6.11 -0.66 14.20
N SER A 382 -6.98 -1.06 13.29
CA SER A 382 -8.32 -0.51 13.11
C SER A 382 -8.37 0.71 12.21
N SER A 383 -9.52 0.92 11.58
CA SER A 383 -9.71 1.97 10.58
C SER A 383 -11.12 2.52 10.57
N ALA A 384 -11.29 3.67 9.94
CA ALA A 384 -12.60 4.26 9.71
C ALA A 384 -12.64 5.01 8.38
N GLN A 385 -13.73 4.84 7.61
CA GLN A 385 -13.94 5.55 6.34
C GLN A 385 -15.31 6.20 6.32
N ARG A 386 -15.37 7.50 5.93
CA ARG A 386 -16.63 8.22 5.72
C ARG A 386 -17.24 7.83 4.37
N LEU A 387 -18.54 7.58 4.35
CA LEU A 387 -19.30 7.20 3.17
C LEU A 387 -20.05 8.38 2.58
N SER A 388 -20.45 8.27 1.31
CA SER A 388 -21.15 9.35 0.58
C SER A 388 -22.54 9.70 1.14
N ASP A 389 -23.17 8.77 1.84
CA ASP A 389 -24.44 8.99 2.56
C ASP A 389 -24.26 9.65 3.94
N GLY A 390 -23.03 9.88 4.36
CA GLY A 390 -22.67 10.47 5.65
C GLY A 390 -22.41 9.45 6.77
N ASN A 391 -22.70 8.17 6.52
CA ASN A 391 -22.36 7.11 7.46
C ASN A 391 -20.84 6.95 7.56
N THR A 392 -20.40 6.22 8.56
CA THR A 392 -18.98 5.88 8.76
C THR A 392 -18.87 4.37 8.93
N ILE A 393 -18.10 3.72 8.06
CA ILE A 393 -17.75 2.31 8.22
C ILE A 393 -16.48 2.20 9.06
N ILE A 394 -16.45 1.25 9.99
CA ILE A 394 -15.41 1.11 11.01
C ILE A 394 -14.92 -0.34 11.01
N CYS A 395 -13.61 -0.52 11.04
CA CYS A 395 -12.94 -1.79 11.27
C CYS A 395 -12.45 -1.85 12.72
N ASP A 396 -12.96 -2.80 13.51
CA ASP A 396 -12.44 -3.17 14.83
C ASP A 396 -11.52 -4.39 14.65
N ALA A 397 -10.24 -4.12 14.52
CA ALA A 397 -9.23 -5.06 14.06
C ALA A 397 -9.10 -6.32 14.91
N PRO A 398 -8.99 -6.26 16.27
CA PRO A 398 -8.81 -7.44 17.11
C PRO A 398 -9.97 -8.44 17.03
N GLY A 399 -11.17 -7.95 16.75
CA GLY A 399 -12.38 -8.79 16.61
C GLY A 399 -12.65 -9.21 15.17
N GLY A 400 -11.89 -8.71 14.19
CA GLY A 400 -12.23 -8.86 12.77
C GLY A 400 -13.64 -8.36 12.47
N ARG A 401 -14.10 -7.35 13.20
CA ARG A 401 -15.47 -6.83 13.17
C ARG A 401 -15.52 -5.56 12.33
N PHE A 402 -16.38 -5.56 11.33
CA PHE A 402 -16.68 -4.38 10.52
C PHE A 402 -18.10 -3.94 10.83
N PHE A 403 -18.30 -2.65 11.05
CA PHE A 403 -19.64 -2.13 11.31
C PHE A 403 -19.80 -0.71 10.78
N GLU A 404 -21.03 -0.30 10.55
CA GLU A 404 -21.36 1.01 10.01
C GLU A 404 -22.27 1.75 10.98
N VAL A 405 -22.00 3.04 11.16
CA VAL A 405 -22.75 3.93 12.01
C VAL A 405 -23.22 5.17 11.25
N THR A 406 -24.40 5.68 11.60
CA THR A 406 -24.93 6.92 11.06
C THR A 406 -24.22 8.13 11.69
N PRO A 407 -24.39 9.36 11.13
CA PRO A 407 -23.94 10.59 11.79
C PRO A 407 -24.46 10.76 13.22
N GLU A 408 -25.66 10.23 13.51
CA GLU A 408 -26.30 10.21 14.86
C GLU A 408 -25.75 9.11 15.75
N LYS A 409 -24.75 8.32 15.27
CA LYS A 409 -24.04 7.26 15.98
C LYS A 409 -24.88 5.98 16.20
N GLU A 410 -25.91 5.78 15.39
CA GLU A 410 -26.70 4.54 15.38
C GLU A 410 -26.01 3.49 14.52
N LYS A 411 -25.77 2.30 15.06
CA LYS A 411 -25.20 1.18 14.28
C LYS A 411 -26.27 0.61 13.33
N VAL A 412 -25.98 0.63 12.02
CA VAL A 412 -26.93 0.21 10.96
C VAL A 412 -26.52 -1.08 10.25
N TRP A 413 -25.25 -1.47 10.34
CA TRP A 413 -24.73 -2.69 9.74
C TRP A 413 -23.57 -3.26 10.56
N GLU A 414 -23.37 -4.59 10.48
CA GLU A 414 -22.26 -5.29 11.12
C GLU A 414 -21.93 -6.59 10.38
N TYR A 415 -20.64 -6.88 10.28
CA TYR A 415 -20.09 -8.12 9.75
C TYR A 415 -18.89 -8.55 10.59
N ILE A 416 -18.76 -9.86 10.83
CA ILE A 416 -17.61 -10.45 11.51
C ILE A 416 -16.87 -11.31 10.49
N ASN A 417 -15.62 -10.99 10.24
CA ASN A 417 -14.73 -11.75 9.36
C ASN A 417 -14.52 -13.18 9.89
N PRO A 418 -14.84 -14.24 9.13
CA PRO A 418 -14.61 -15.62 9.56
C PRO A 418 -13.21 -16.15 9.17
N TYR A 419 -12.35 -15.33 8.53
CA TYR A 419 -11.11 -15.78 7.92
C TYR A 419 -9.86 -15.27 8.65
N PRO A 420 -8.76 -16.07 8.68
CA PRO A 420 -8.71 -17.49 8.28
C PRO A 420 -9.47 -18.42 9.24
N LEU A 421 -9.71 -18.02 10.50
CA LEU A 421 -10.48 -18.71 11.54
C LEU A 421 -11.06 -17.68 12.51
N ASP A 422 -12.22 -17.95 13.07
CA ASP A 422 -13.03 -17.03 13.90
C ASP A 422 -12.30 -16.49 15.16
N TYR A 423 -11.20 -17.08 15.56
CA TYR A 423 -10.41 -16.64 16.73
C TYR A 423 -9.03 -16.02 16.37
N ILE A 424 -8.70 -15.94 15.08
CA ILE A 424 -7.50 -15.27 14.55
C ILE A 424 -7.85 -14.47 13.29
N ASN A 425 -9.00 -13.83 13.28
CA ASN A 425 -9.61 -13.15 12.15
C ASN A 425 -9.28 -11.65 12.08
N HIS A 426 -8.17 -11.25 12.66
CA HIS A 426 -7.74 -9.85 12.77
C HIS A 426 -7.53 -9.23 11.39
N VAL A 427 -8.01 -8.00 11.22
CA VAL A 427 -7.87 -7.20 10.00
C VAL A 427 -7.33 -5.83 10.36
N PHE A 428 -6.24 -5.42 9.74
CA PHE A 428 -5.60 -4.14 10.06
C PHE A 428 -6.50 -2.96 9.67
N LYS A 429 -6.94 -2.94 8.40
CA LYS A 429 -7.76 -1.90 7.78
C LYS A 429 -8.69 -2.52 6.75
N ILE A 430 -9.80 -1.87 6.47
CA ILE A 430 -10.71 -2.21 5.37
C ILE A 430 -10.83 -1.02 4.42
N GLN A 431 -11.06 -1.31 3.14
CA GLN A 431 -11.47 -0.31 2.15
C GLN A 431 -12.91 -0.58 1.73
N TYR A 432 -13.77 0.40 1.94
CA TYR A 432 -15.11 0.39 1.36
C TYR A 432 -15.07 0.94 -0.06
N LEU A 433 -15.68 0.19 -0.95
CA LEU A 433 -15.82 0.54 -2.36
C LEU A 433 -17.29 0.85 -2.62
N ALA A 434 -17.56 2.12 -2.92
CA ALA A 434 -18.91 2.55 -3.26
C ALA A 434 -19.41 1.83 -4.52
N PRO A 435 -20.73 1.58 -4.65
CA PRO A 435 -21.29 1.04 -5.87
C PRO A 435 -21.00 1.99 -7.02
N LYS A 436 -20.58 1.45 -8.15
CA LYS A 436 -20.50 2.25 -9.36
C LYS A 436 -21.90 2.77 -9.68
N ASN A 437 -22.06 4.09 -9.74
CA ASN A 437 -23.37 4.71 -10.04
C ASN A 437 -23.80 4.32 -11.47
N PRO A 438 -24.86 3.53 -11.65
CA PRO A 438 -25.26 3.07 -12.99
C PRO A 438 -25.83 4.19 -13.88
N GLN A 439 -25.92 5.42 -13.36
CA GLN A 439 -26.43 6.59 -14.11
C GLN A 439 -25.34 7.41 -14.81
N VAL A 440 -24.05 7.14 -14.54
CA VAL A 440 -22.95 7.75 -15.28
C VAL A 440 -22.43 6.69 -16.25
N GLU A 441 -22.55 6.97 -17.55
CA GLU A 441 -22.00 6.14 -18.61
C GLU A 441 -20.47 6.28 -18.59
N GLU A 442 -19.81 5.58 -17.67
CA GLU A 442 -18.36 5.61 -17.54
C GLU A 442 -17.73 4.41 -18.24
N PRO A 443 -16.86 4.66 -19.24
CA PRO A 443 -16.04 3.60 -19.82
C PRO A 443 -15.00 3.13 -18.79
N ASN A 444 -14.57 1.88 -18.93
CA ASN A 444 -13.50 1.31 -18.10
C ASN A 444 -12.69 0.36 -18.97
N LEU A 445 -11.43 0.69 -19.16
CA LEU A 445 -10.50 -0.05 -19.99
C LEU A 445 -10.02 -1.31 -19.28
N ASP A 446 -10.06 -2.44 -19.98
CA ASP A 446 -9.51 -3.72 -19.54
C ASP A 446 -8.72 -4.35 -20.68
N CYS A 447 -7.49 -4.83 -20.38
CA CYS A 447 -6.65 -5.48 -21.36
C CYS A 447 -6.19 -6.85 -20.86
N LEU A 448 -6.34 -7.87 -21.72
CA LEU A 448 -5.92 -9.22 -21.38
C LEU A 448 -4.81 -9.70 -22.31
N GLY A 449 -3.73 -10.18 -21.71
CA GLY A 449 -2.63 -10.77 -22.44
C GLY A 449 -1.33 -10.82 -21.64
N SER A 450 -0.44 -11.67 -22.08
CA SER A 450 0.96 -11.67 -21.65
C SER A 450 1.83 -12.14 -22.82
N LEU A 451 2.97 -11.51 -22.98
CA LEU A 451 3.83 -11.75 -24.13
C LEU A 451 5.15 -12.36 -23.66
N ARG A 452 5.37 -13.63 -23.99
CA ARG A 452 6.56 -14.34 -23.55
C ARG A 452 7.23 -15.09 -24.68
N TRP A 453 8.47 -14.71 -25.01
CA TRP A 453 9.27 -15.37 -26.02
C TRP A 453 10.62 -15.81 -25.46
N THR A 454 10.99 -17.07 -25.71
CA THR A 454 12.27 -17.64 -25.27
C THR A 454 13.01 -18.29 -26.44
N ASN A 455 14.33 -18.33 -26.36
CA ASN A 455 15.19 -18.85 -27.42
C ASN A 455 15.08 -18.14 -28.78
N VAL A 456 14.81 -16.86 -28.75
CA VAL A 456 14.60 -16.03 -29.93
C VAL A 456 15.95 -15.63 -30.54
N LYS A 457 16.03 -15.58 -31.86
CA LYS A 457 17.21 -15.04 -32.55
C LYS A 457 17.19 -13.50 -32.48
N THR A 458 18.39 -12.92 -32.46
CA THR A 458 18.52 -11.47 -32.60
C THR A 458 18.04 -10.99 -33.98
N LYS A 459 17.44 -9.81 -34.03
CA LYS A 459 16.85 -9.21 -35.25
C LYS A 459 15.74 -10.03 -35.91
N ASP A 460 15.19 -10.99 -35.17
CA ASP A 460 14.05 -11.77 -35.64
C ASP A 460 12.76 -10.98 -35.50
N THR A 461 11.76 -11.31 -36.30
CA THR A 461 10.43 -10.68 -36.21
C THR A 461 9.50 -11.67 -35.54
N LEU A 462 8.86 -11.24 -34.45
CA LEU A 462 7.88 -12.02 -33.68
C LEU A 462 6.51 -11.40 -33.77
N GLU A 463 5.50 -12.22 -33.61
CA GLU A 463 4.11 -11.78 -33.50
C GLU A 463 3.55 -12.17 -32.14
N GLY A 464 2.68 -11.31 -31.61
CA GLY A 464 1.91 -11.53 -30.39
C GLY A 464 0.55 -10.87 -30.48
N TYR A 465 -0.27 -11.07 -29.46
CA TYR A 465 -1.62 -10.51 -29.39
C TYR A 465 -1.98 -10.21 -27.96
N PHE A 466 -2.75 -9.15 -27.77
CA PHE A 466 -3.52 -8.89 -26.55
C PHE A 466 -4.93 -8.42 -26.94
N THR A 467 -5.84 -8.35 -25.99
CA THR A 467 -7.19 -7.83 -26.22
C THR A 467 -7.42 -6.57 -25.41
N VAL A 468 -8.22 -5.68 -25.96
CA VAL A 468 -8.73 -4.45 -25.32
C VAL A 468 -10.24 -4.54 -25.26
N LYS A 469 -10.82 -4.22 -24.12
CA LYS A 469 -12.27 -4.26 -23.89
C LYS A 469 -12.71 -3.06 -23.08
N ASN A 470 -13.93 -2.60 -23.31
CA ASN A 470 -14.61 -1.72 -22.39
C ASN A 470 -15.43 -2.59 -21.41
N ILE A 471 -15.07 -2.57 -20.11
CA ILE A 471 -15.82 -3.24 -19.05
C ILE A 471 -16.63 -2.28 -18.18
N GLY A 472 -16.78 -1.03 -18.65
CA GLY A 472 -17.56 0.01 -18.02
C GLY A 472 -19.07 -0.25 -18.05
N THR A 473 -19.84 0.76 -17.72
CA THR A 473 -21.31 0.67 -17.71
C THR A 473 -21.86 0.49 -19.11
N ALA A 474 -23.01 -0.19 -19.23
CA ALA A 474 -23.71 -0.35 -20.51
C ALA A 474 -23.99 1.01 -21.15
N GLY A 475 -23.69 1.14 -22.44
CA GLY A 475 -23.81 2.39 -23.19
C GLY A 475 -22.61 3.32 -23.10
N SER A 476 -21.64 3.05 -22.21
CA SER A 476 -20.40 3.84 -22.16
C SER A 476 -19.53 3.64 -23.40
N SER A 477 -18.73 4.65 -23.73
CA SER A 477 -17.92 4.69 -24.96
C SER A 477 -16.46 4.94 -24.61
N LEU A 478 -15.59 3.96 -24.89
CA LEU A 478 -14.16 4.00 -24.61
C LEU A 478 -13.37 4.41 -25.86
N ASN A 479 -12.56 5.45 -25.74
CA ASN A 479 -11.54 5.85 -26.70
C ASN A 479 -10.18 5.44 -26.15
N TRP A 480 -9.47 4.52 -26.79
CA TRP A 480 -8.21 3.99 -26.25
C TRP A 480 -7.04 4.14 -27.22
N LYS A 481 -5.82 4.07 -26.71
CA LYS A 481 -4.58 4.04 -27.49
C LYS A 481 -3.51 3.21 -26.78
N VAL A 482 -2.54 2.69 -27.54
CA VAL A 482 -1.25 2.27 -27.01
C VAL A 482 -0.48 3.53 -26.67
N ASP A 483 -0.15 3.74 -25.40
CA ASP A 483 0.49 4.95 -24.91
C ASP A 483 1.99 4.80 -24.88
N SER A 484 2.49 3.73 -24.26
CA SER A 484 3.93 3.48 -24.17
C SER A 484 4.25 2.00 -24.29
N PHE A 485 5.49 1.71 -24.64
CA PHE A 485 6.02 0.36 -24.79
C PHE A 485 7.55 0.40 -24.59
N PRO A 486 8.21 -0.77 -24.37
CA PRO A 486 9.63 -0.81 -24.10
C PRO A 486 10.49 -0.13 -25.17
N ASP A 487 11.58 0.51 -24.76
CA ASP A 487 12.55 1.20 -25.63
C ASP A 487 13.48 0.25 -26.40
N TRP A 488 13.48 -1.04 -26.06
CA TRP A 488 14.25 -2.07 -26.74
C TRP A 488 13.45 -2.72 -27.89
N GLY A 489 14.10 -2.99 -29.00
CA GLY A 489 13.45 -3.51 -30.20
C GLY A 489 12.71 -2.44 -31.01
N SER A 490 11.91 -2.86 -31.97
CA SER A 490 10.96 -1.97 -32.66
C SER A 490 9.59 -2.62 -32.73
N TRP A 491 8.57 -1.85 -32.40
CA TRP A 491 7.21 -2.29 -32.14
C TRP A 491 6.23 -1.73 -33.17
N GLU A 492 5.30 -2.55 -33.61
CA GLU A 492 4.15 -2.15 -34.44
C GLU A 492 2.88 -2.77 -33.84
N PHE A 493 1.80 -2.01 -33.79
CA PHE A 493 0.51 -2.40 -33.22
C PHE A 493 -0.59 -2.22 -34.26
N ASP A 494 -1.47 -3.23 -34.38
CA ASP A 494 -2.61 -3.19 -35.31
C ASP A 494 -3.85 -3.80 -34.69
N PRO A 495 -4.88 -2.94 -34.32
CA PRO A 495 -4.83 -1.47 -34.31
C PRO A 495 -3.99 -0.91 -33.13
N ALA A 496 -3.40 0.29 -33.30
CA ALA A 496 -2.69 0.99 -32.22
C ALA A 496 -3.62 1.87 -31.35
N SER A 497 -4.88 2.03 -31.75
CA SER A 497 -5.91 2.76 -31.00
C SER A 497 -7.30 2.39 -31.52
N GLY A 498 -8.32 2.68 -30.72
CA GLY A 498 -9.72 2.55 -31.09
C GLY A 498 -10.55 3.72 -30.57
N GLU A 499 -11.75 3.87 -31.11
CA GLU A 499 -12.70 4.91 -30.70
C GLU A 499 -14.09 4.29 -30.56
N ASN A 500 -14.86 4.83 -29.62
CA ASN A 500 -16.25 4.46 -29.36
C ASN A 500 -16.47 2.95 -29.07
N LEU A 501 -15.51 2.29 -28.44
CA LEU A 501 -15.66 0.89 -28.05
C LEU A 501 -16.67 0.80 -26.89
N THR A 502 -17.79 0.13 -27.11
CA THR A 502 -18.81 -0.09 -26.08
C THR A 502 -18.61 -1.46 -25.39
N PRO A 503 -19.17 -1.67 -24.18
CA PRO A 503 -19.13 -2.97 -23.52
C PRO A 503 -19.78 -4.09 -24.38
N GLU A 504 -20.76 -3.73 -25.20
CA GLU A 504 -21.51 -4.63 -26.08
C GLU A 504 -20.73 -5.07 -27.34
N ASP A 505 -19.72 -4.29 -27.76
CA ASP A 505 -18.87 -4.61 -28.93
C ASP A 505 -17.92 -5.78 -28.64
N GLY A 506 -17.70 -6.10 -27.34
CA GLY A 506 -16.81 -7.17 -26.91
C GLY A 506 -15.34 -6.76 -26.97
N GLU A 507 -14.47 -7.73 -27.31
CA GLU A 507 -13.01 -7.55 -27.26
C GLU A 507 -12.45 -7.14 -28.63
N VAL A 508 -11.56 -6.13 -28.62
CA VAL A 508 -10.73 -5.76 -29.78
C VAL A 508 -9.38 -6.48 -29.66
N LYS A 509 -9.07 -7.32 -30.61
CA LYS A 509 -7.79 -8.02 -30.67
C LYS A 509 -6.73 -7.15 -31.33
N VAL A 510 -5.66 -6.82 -30.58
CA VAL A 510 -4.51 -6.05 -31.05
C VAL A 510 -3.39 -7.00 -31.44
N LYS A 511 -2.96 -6.95 -32.68
CA LYS A 511 -1.77 -7.66 -33.17
C LYS A 511 -0.52 -6.84 -32.88
N ILE A 512 0.51 -7.51 -32.39
CA ILE A 512 1.83 -6.92 -32.16
C ILE A 512 2.83 -7.56 -33.11
N ILE A 513 3.67 -6.74 -33.71
CA ILE A 513 4.85 -7.17 -34.44
C ILE A 513 6.06 -6.53 -33.78
N ILE A 514 6.98 -7.37 -33.29
CA ILE A 514 8.23 -6.88 -32.69
C ILE A 514 9.43 -7.36 -33.47
N LYS A 515 10.36 -6.48 -33.78
CA LYS A 515 11.70 -6.81 -34.23
C LYS A 515 12.66 -6.80 -33.06
N THR A 516 13.21 -7.96 -32.74
CA THR A 516 14.00 -8.18 -31.54
C THR A 516 15.37 -7.46 -31.57
N PRO A 517 15.92 -7.10 -30.39
CA PRO A 517 17.22 -6.45 -30.27
C PRO A 517 18.38 -7.30 -30.86
N ASP A 518 19.52 -6.63 -31.14
CA ASP A 518 20.75 -7.27 -31.67
C ASP A 518 21.67 -7.83 -30.56
N GLU A 519 21.15 -8.05 -29.37
CA GLU A 519 21.91 -8.53 -28.22
C GLU A 519 21.63 -10.03 -27.97
N THR A 520 22.68 -10.84 -27.89
CA THR A 520 22.56 -12.30 -27.67
C THR A 520 22.66 -12.66 -26.20
N LYS A 521 21.94 -13.71 -25.75
CA LYS A 521 21.92 -14.22 -24.38
C LYS A 521 21.45 -13.18 -23.36
N LYS A 522 20.60 -12.28 -23.76
CA LYS A 522 20.07 -11.23 -22.92
C LYS A 522 18.59 -11.48 -22.68
N GLU A 523 18.15 -11.13 -21.51
CA GLU A 523 16.75 -11.07 -21.11
C GLU A 523 16.31 -9.60 -21.20
N PHE A 524 15.10 -9.40 -21.70
CA PHE A 524 14.45 -8.10 -21.85
C PHE A 524 13.07 -8.23 -21.23
N GLU A 525 12.76 -7.33 -20.36
CA GLU A 525 11.46 -7.21 -19.69
C GLU A 525 10.87 -5.84 -19.94
N GLY A 526 9.58 -5.69 -19.71
CA GLY A 526 8.85 -4.46 -19.85
C GLY A 526 7.36 -4.71 -19.96
N TYR A 527 6.64 -3.65 -20.26
CA TYR A 527 5.20 -3.71 -20.49
C TYR A 527 4.77 -2.75 -21.60
N ILE A 528 3.64 -3.06 -22.22
CA ILE A 528 2.92 -2.14 -23.10
C ILE A 528 1.84 -1.52 -22.24
N ARG A 529 1.77 -0.18 -22.20
CA ARG A 529 0.69 0.56 -21.56
C ARG A 529 -0.36 0.93 -22.60
N ILE A 530 -1.59 0.62 -22.29
CA ILE A 530 -2.77 1.03 -23.05
C ILE A 530 -3.57 1.97 -22.15
N GLU A 531 -4.01 3.12 -22.66
CA GLU A 531 -4.75 4.08 -21.85
C GLU A 531 -6.05 4.52 -22.54
N ASN A 532 -7.02 4.93 -21.74
CA ASN A 532 -8.21 5.65 -22.17
C ASN A 532 -7.81 7.09 -22.54
N LYS A 533 -8.09 7.51 -23.79
CA LYS A 533 -7.71 8.84 -24.29
C LYS A 533 -8.40 9.99 -23.53
N ASP A 534 -9.58 9.72 -22.98
CA ASP A 534 -10.42 10.73 -22.31
C ASP A 534 -10.13 10.77 -20.80
N ASN A 535 -9.51 9.71 -20.26
CA ASN A 535 -9.06 9.60 -18.87
C ASN A 535 -7.72 8.86 -18.80
N PRO A 536 -6.57 9.54 -18.81
CA PRO A 536 -5.23 8.89 -18.78
C PRO A 536 -4.95 8.06 -17.52
N TYR A 537 -5.78 8.16 -16.49
CA TYR A 537 -5.69 7.36 -15.26
C TYR A 537 -6.41 6.00 -15.39
N ASP A 538 -7.30 5.85 -16.39
CA ASP A 538 -7.90 4.59 -16.79
C ASP A 538 -6.98 3.92 -17.82
N TYR A 539 -6.04 3.10 -17.37
CA TYR A 539 -5.06 2.41 -18.19
C TYR A 539 -4.84 0.98 -17.72
N ASP A 540 -4.28 0.16 -18.60
CA ASP A 540 -3.85 -1.19 -18.28
C ASP A 540 -2.49 -1.51 -18.90
N VAL A 541 -1.83 -2.59 -18.44
CA VAL A 541 -0.49 -2.96 -18.88
C VAL A 541 -0.39 -4.43 -19.28
N ILE A 542 0.26 -4.70 -20.42
CA ILE A 542 0.55 -6.05 -20.90
C ILE A 542 2.02 -6.37 -20.61
N PRO A 543 2.31 -7.31 -19.73
CA PRO A 543 3.68 -7.68 -19.39
C PRO A 543 4.37 -8.41 -20.54
N ILE A 544 5.67 -8.11 -20.72
CA ILE A 544 6.49 -8.65 -21.79
C ILE A 544 7.76 -9.27 -21.20
N TYR A 545 8.08 -10.45 -21.69
CA TYR A 545 9.36 -11.10 -21.43
C TYR A 545 9.95 -11.66 -22.72
N LEU A 546 11.18 -11.28 -23.05
CA LEU A 546 11.91 -11.78 -24.21
C LEU A 546 13.31 -12.26 -23.79
N LYS A 547 13.68 -13.48 -24.21
CA LYS A 547 15.03 -14.02 -24.00
C LYS A 547 15.66 -14.41 -25.32
N THR A 548 16.76 -13.73 -25.68
CA THR A 548 17.51 -14.03 -26.90
C THR A 548 18.44 -15.23 -26.73
N SER A 549 18.56 -16.02 -27.79
CA SER A 549 19.37 -17.23 -27.81
C SER A 549 20.85 -16.95 -28.03
N ARG A 550 21.70 -17.96 -27.81
CA ARG A 550 23.08 -17.95 -28.31
C ARG A 550 23.05 -18.00 -29.82
N THR A 551 23.76 -17.09 -30.49
CA THR A 551 23.97 -17.21 -31.94
C THR A 551 24.63 -18.53 -32.26
N ARG A 552 23.96 -19.35 -33.08
CA ARG A 552 24.50 -20.63 -33.61
C ARG A 552 25.60 -20.44 -34.66
N ASP A 553 25.98 -19.23 -34.97
CA ASP A 553 26.93 -18.87 -36.03
C ASP A 553 28.32 -19.52 -35.85
N ARG A 554 28.74 -19.80 -34.60
CA ARG A 554 29.99 -20.49 -34.37
C ARG A 554 29.97 -21.95 -34.87
N TYR A 555 28.83 -22.64 -34.77
CA TYR A 555 28.72 -24.02 -35.26
C TYR A 555 28.66 -24.07 -36.80
N VAL A 556 27.94 -23.17 -37.42
CA VAL A 556 27.87 -23.03 -38.88
C VAL A 556 29.23 -22.63 -39.46
N THR A 557 29.92 -21.68 -38.79
CA THR A 557 31.27 -21.24 -39.20
C THR A 557 32.29 -22.37 -39.03
N ILE A 558 32.26 -23.12 -37.92
CA ILE A 558 33.14 -24.26 -37.69
C ILE A 558 32.82 -25.41 -38.68
N LEU A 559 31.55 -25.70 -38.95
CA LEU A 559 31.15 -26.71 -39.96
C LEU A 559 31.57 -26.29 -41.36
N ASN A 560 31.48 -25.02 -41.71
CA ASN A 560 31.93 -24.49 -42.99
C ASN A 560 33.46 -24.49 -43.09
N MET A 561 34.18 -24.09 -42.03
CA MET A 561 35.64 -24.21 -41.96
C MET A 561 36.11 -25.68 -42.03
N LEU A 562 35.43 -26.58 -41.36
CA LEU A 562 35.69 -28.03 -41.45
C LEU A 562 35.35 -28.57 -42.84
N LYS A 563 34.25 -28.13 -43.45
CA LYS A 563 33.95 -28.45 -44.86
C LYS A 563 35.06 -28.01 -45.80
N GLU A 564 35.50 -26.75 -45.71
CA GLU A 564 36.60 -26.25 -46.57
C GLU A 564 37.94 -26.97 -46.29
N TYR A 565 38.24 -27.30 -45.04
CA TYR A 565 39.44 -28.04 -44.66
C TYR A 565 39.43 -29.44 -45.22
N PHE A 566 38.30 -30.17 -45.13
CA PHE A 566 38.14 -31.53 -45.63
C PHE A 566 38.02 -31.61 -47.16
N TYR A 567 37.51 -30.54 -47.82
CA TYR A 567 37.51 -30.49 -49.30
C TYR A 567 38.91 -30.30 -49.92
N ARG A 568 39.94 -29.94 -49.15
CA ARG A 568 41.34 -29.88 -49.60
C ARG A 568 42.00 -31.25 -49.70
N PHE A 569 41.40 -32.31 -49.16
CA PHE A 569 41.93 -33.65 -49.21
C PHE A 569 41.02 -34.57 -50.06
N PRO A 570 41.49 -35.12 -51.17
CA PRO A 570 40.69 -35.92 -52.16
C PRO A 570 39.93 -37.11 -51.53
N ILE A 571 40.50 -37.76 -50.51
CA ILE A 571 39.94 -38.95 -49.85
C ILE A 571 38.66 -38.56 -49.00
N PHE A 572 38.62 -37.43 -48.39
CA PHE A 572 37.47 -36.98 -47.58
C PHE A 572 36.33 -36.47 -48.43
N LYS A 573 36.58 -35.93 -49.61
CA LYS A 573 35.58 -35.52 -50.58
C LYS A 573 34.63 -36.63 -50.99
N LEU A 574 35.10 -37.83 -51.04
CA LEU A 574 34.31 -39.05 -51.39
C LEU A 574 33.46 -39.56 -50.23
N LEU A 575 33.91 -39.38 -49.00
CA LEU A 575 33.16 -39.77 -47.81
C LEU A 575 32.02 -38.75 -47.44
N PHE A 576 32.25 -37.46 -47.62
CA PHE A 576 31.25 -36.44 -47.32
C PHE A 576 30.06 -36.44 -48.29
N ASN A 577 30.28 -36.77 -49.57
CA ASN A 577 29.19 -36.86 -50.55
C ASN A 577 28.29 -38.11 -50.34
N ARG A 578 28.72 -39.09 -49.51
CA ARG A 578 27.86 -40.22 -49.13
C ARG A 578 27.01 -40.03 -47.90
N VAL A 579 27.35 -39.06 -47.03
CA VAL A 579 26.62 -38.81 -45.79
C VAL A 579 25.45 -37.81 -45.98
N ILE A 580 25.48 -36.97 -47.01
CA ILE A 580 24.42 -35.99 -47.30
C ILE A 580 23.20 -36.59 -48.02
N TYR A 581 23.28 -37.84 -48.50
CA TYR A 581 22.15 -38.54 -49.12
C TYR A 581 21.30 -39.40 -48.15
N PHE A 582 21.59 -39.32 -46.82
CA PHE A 582 20.86 -40.09 -45.79
C PHE A 582 20.41 -39.25 -44.58
N SER A 583 20.15 -37.95 -44.74
CA SER A 583 19.46 -37.14 -43.70
C SER A 583 18.32 -36.34 -44.30
#